data_8481f79a4043d404041019e676bf4327
#
_entry.id   8481f79a4043d404041019e676bf4327
#
_cell.length_a   1.000
_cell.length_b   1.000
_cell.length_c   1.000
_cell.angle_alpha   90.00
_cell.angle_beta   90.00
_cell.angle_gamma   90.00
#
_symmetry.space_group_name_H-M   'P 1'
#
loop_
_entity.id
_entity.type
_entity.pdbx_description
1 polymer ?
#
loop_
_entity_poly.entity_id
_entity_poly.type
_entity_poly.pdbx_seq_one_letter_code
_entity_poly.pdbx_strand_id
1 'polypeptide(L)'
;MSYSSPNTIATVAKREIQVASRSKAIMLSLGIVAVVMLVGIFVTAWLTGKDDDNGKAQLGLVGIEKEFIDAPSASTAKDSDGADGSSGVEPQVLDSRDDASAAVKDEALDAALVKTDSGYELLSNGDPDPAILNTATAAINANAQAEALDKVGVSPEEFAKATPSVQLDTVNVKQDDAMEANGPQIVTTMVGVMLMAYFIILFAANVGGRITEEKSSRVVEIILASARPMDFLAGKIIGSTIFGLIGTAVLLGIGTVGLMVSGLLGDAEFDYSVVALMLVAFFIGMLFFGSLYAGAGSLVSRTEDLQSTQGPILLFIMGMTYAPLFGISNMESTLMQVLGWVPPFSLTVAPMNLAAGTMSLPQVLLSFLIATVVTVLVICLLYTSD
;
A
#
# COMPACT_ATOMS: atom_id res chain seq x y z
N MET A 1 46.28 27.06 8.44
CA MET A 1 45.12 27.52 7.61
C MET A 1 43.90 26.76 8.12
N SER A 2 42.99 27.39 8.85
CA SER A 2 41.75 26.74 9.28
C SER A 2 40.79 26.73 8.08
N TYR A 3 40.42 25.55 7.61
CA TYR A 3 39.37 25.44 6.62
C TYR A 3 38.05 26.01 7.17
N SER A 4 37.32 26.79 6.39
CA SER A 4 36.00 27.30 6.80
C SER A 4 35.03 26.13 6.96
N SER A 5 34.22 26.10 8.03
CA SER A 5 33.24 25.04 8.32
C SER A 5 32.38 24.65 7.09
N PRO A 6 31.82 25.59 6.28
CA PRO A 6 31.02 25.22 5.11
C PRO A 6 31.81 24.42 4.07
N ASN A 7 33.09 24.78 3.81
CA ASN A 7 33.91 24.07 2.83
C ASN A 7 34.27 22.67 3.30
N THR A 8 34.52 22.49 4.61
CA THR A 8 34.79 21.18 5.19
C THR A 8 33.56 20.27 5.08
N ILE A 9 32.39 20.76 5.48
CA ILE A 9 31.12 20.04 5.38
C ILE A 9 30.83 19.62 3.92
N ALA A 10 30.94 20.55 2.97
CA ALA A 10 30.70 20.29 1.56
C ALA A 10 31.68 19.26 0.98
N THR A 11 32.97 19.33 1.36
CA THR A 11 34.00 18.41 0.86
C THR A 11 33.76 16.98 1.41
N VAL A 12 33.44 16.86 2.70
CA VAL A 12 33.12 15.58 3.33
C VAL A 12 31.84 15.00 2.74
N ALA A 13 30.79 15.78 2.58
CA ALA A 13 29.53 15.36 1.98
C ALA A 13 29.73 14.85 0.54
N LYS A 14 30.50 15.58 -0.29
CA LYS A 14 30.85 15.14 -1.65
C LYS A 14 31.59 13.80 -1.66
N ARG A 15 32.56 13.63 -0.73
CA ARG A 15 33.29 12.37 -0.58
C ARG A 15 32.36 11.22 -0.21
N GLU A 16 31.44 11.44 0.76
CA GLU A 16 30.47 10.44 1.18
C GLU A 16 29.56 9.99 0.00
N ILE A 17 29.05 10.92 -0.78
CA ILE A 17 28.26 10.62 -1.98
C ILE A 17 29.07 9.77 -2.96
N GLN A 18 30.34 10.14 -3.20
CA GLN A 18 31.20 9.39 -4.11
C GLN A 18 31.52 7.97 -3.58
N VAL A 19 31.74 7.83 -2.29
CA VAL A 19 32.01 6.50 -1.67
C VAL A 19 30.75 5.65 -1.71
N ALA A 20 29.59 6.22 -1.37
CA ALA A 20 28.30 5.51 -1.42
C ALA A 20 27.94 5.05 -2.84
N SER A 21 28.13 5.93 -3.84
CA SER A 21 27.82 5.62 -5.25
C SER A 21 28.76 4.54 -5.86
N ARG A 22 29.96 4.35 -5.29
CA ARG A 22 30.91 3.31 -5.70
C ARG A 22 30.80 2.03 -4.87
N SER A 23 30.02 2.02 -3.82
CA SER A 23 29.81 0.85 -2.97
C SER A 23 28.97 -0.19 -3.69
N LYS A 24 29.59 -1.32 -4.10
CA LYS A 24 28.89 -2.43 -4.76
C LYS A 24 27.77 -2.99 -3.89
N ALA A 25 27.94 -3.01 -2.55
CA ALA A 25 26.93 -3.51 -1.63
C ALA A 25 25.69 -2.64 -1.63
N ILE A 26 25.85 -1.30 -1.56
CA ILE A 26 24.72 -0.36 -1.58
C ILE A 26 24.01 -0.40 -2.94
N MET A 27 24.77 -0.37 -4.04
CA MET A 27 24.18 -0.40 -5.39
C MET A 27 23.44 -1.73 -5.65
N LEU A 28 24.00 -2.86 -5.18
CA LEU A 28 23.35 -4.15 -5.28
C LEU A 28 22.07 -4.22 -4.45
N SER A 29 22.08 -3.71 -3.20
CA SER A 29 20.88 -3.68 -2.35
C SER A 29 19.78 -2.81 -2.96
N LEU A 30 20.09 -1.63 -3.51
CA LEU A 30 19.14 -0.79 -4.24
C LEU A 30 18.56 -1.51 -5.47
N GLY A 31 19.40 -2.20 -6.25
CA GLY A 31 18.97 -2.99 -7.39
C GLY A 31 18.06 -4.15 -7.00
N ILE A 32 18.39 -4.88 -5.94
CA ILE A 32 17.55 -5.98 -5.42
C ILE A 32 16.19 -5.45 -4.98
N VAL A 33 16.16 -4.35 -4.23
CA VAL A 33 14.89 -3.75 -3.77
C VAL A 33 14.04 -3.28 -4.94
N ALA A 34 14.64 -2.66 -5.97
CA ALA A 34 13.91 -2.27 -7.19
C ALA A 34 13.30 -3.48 -7.90
N VAL A 35 14.07 -4.56 -8.05
CA VAL A 35 13.59 -5.80 -8.69
C VAL A 35 12.48 -6.46 -7.87
N VAL A 36 12.66 -6.60 -6.56
CA VAL A 36 11.65 -7.21 -5.67
C VAL A 36 10.36 -6.40 -5.70
N MET A 37 10.46 -5.06 -5.68
CA MET A 37 9.31 -4.17 -5.77
C MET A 37 8.56 -4.32 -7.10
N LEU A 38 9.27 -4.29 -8.23
CA LEU A 38 8.65 -4.47 -9.55
C LEU A 38 8.03 -5.87 -9.68
N VAL A 39 8.75 -6.91 -9.28
CA VAL A 39 8.21 -8.29 -9.29
C VAL A 39 6.96 -8.35 -8.40
N GLY A 40 6.96 -7.76 -7.22
CA GLY A 40 5.80 -7.69 -6.34
C GLY A 40 4.61 -7.02 -7.03
N ILE A 41 4.80 -5.85 -7.63
CA ILE A 41 3.74 -5.11 -8.35
C ILE A 41 3.18 -5.97 -9.51
N PHE A 42 4.05 -6.53 -10.35
CA PHE A 42 3.60 -7.31 -11.51
C PHE A 42 2.98 -8.66 -11.13
N VAL A 43 3.48 -9.32 -10.07
CA VAL A 43 2.85 -10.55 -9.56
C VAL A 43 1.46 -10.25 -9.00
N THR A 44 1.30 -9.16 -8.25
CA THR A 44 -0.01 -8.75 -7.74
C THR A 44 -0.95 -8.41 -8.89
N ALA A 45 -0.50 -7.64 -9.89
CA ALA A 45 -1.28 -7.31 -11.07
C ALA A 45 -1.67 -8.57 -11.87
N TRP A 46 -0.75 -9.55 -11.97
CA TRP A 46 -1.05 -10.80 -12.66
C TRP A 46 -2.06 -11.67 -11.90
N LEU A 47 -2.01 -11.67 -10.57
CA LEU A 47 -2.96 -12.41 -9.75
C LEU A 47 -4.35 -11.76 -9.78
N THR A 48 -4.42 -10.43 -9.64
CA THR A 48 -5.70 -9.69 -9.70
C THR A 48 -6.26 -9.62 -11.13
N GLY A 49 -5.40 -9.46 -12.15
CA GLY A 49 -5.84 -9.46 -13.54
C GLY A 49 -6.31 -10.82 -14.07
N LYS A 50 -6.02 -11.92 -13.37
CA LYS A 50 -6.61 -13.21 -13.69
C LYS A 50 -8.07 -13.30 -13.28
N ASP A 51 -8.46 -12.57 -12.23
CA ASP A 51 -9.87 -12.52 -11.81
C ASP A 51 -10.71 -11.64 -12.76
N ASP A 52 -10.09 -10.64 -13.43
CA ASP A 52 -10.76 -9.80 -14.43
C ASP A 52 -10.77 -10.41 -15.85
N ASP A 53 -9.86 -11.33 -16.17
CA ASP A 53 -9.78 -12.02 -17.48
C ASP A 53 -10.46 -13.41 -17.46
N ASN A 54 -11.02 -13.82 -16.33
CA ASN A 54 -12.04 -14.83 -16.31
C ASN A 54 -13.30 -14.20 -16.93
N GLY A 55 -13.43 -14.35 -18.23
CA GLY A 55 -14.62 -13.99 -18.98
C GLY A 55 -15.86 -14.38 -18.19
N LYS A 56 -16.97 -13.66 -18.40
CA LYS A 56 -18.26 -13.83 -17.73
C LYS A 56 -18.43 -15.23 -17.17
N ALA A 57 -18.69 -15.36 -15.87
CA ALA A 57 -18.80 -16.67 -15.23
C ALA A 57 -19.73 -17.59 -16.05
N GLN A 58 -19.25 -18.76 -16.41
CA GLN A 58 -19.99 -19.66 -17.32
C GLN A 58 -20.96 -20.51 -16.50
N LEU A 59 -22.26 -20.29 -16.74
CA LEU A 59 -23.34 -21.04 -16.07
C LEU A 59 -24.01 -22.02 -17.04
N GLY A 60 -23.86 -23.31 -16.76
CA GLY A 60 -24.60 -24.37 -17.48
C GLY A 60 -26.08 -24.34 -17.10
N LEU A 61 -26.98 -24.54 -18.11
CA LEU A 61 -28.42 -24.63 -17.91
C LEU A 61 -28.91 -26.00 -18.44
N VAL A 62 -29.59 -26.78 -17.61
CA VAL A 62 -30.16 -28.06 -17.99
C VAL A 62 -31.67 -28.07 -17.77
N GLY A 63 -32.43 -28.25 -18.87
CA GLY A 63 -33.89 -28.19 -18.85
C GLY A 63 -34.44 -26.77 -18.65
N ILE A 64 -33.62 -25.75 -18.94
CA ILE A 64 -33.91 -24.34 -18.75
C ILE A 64 -33.53 -23.59 -20.00
N GLU A 65 -34.39 -22.71 -20.51
CA GLU A 65 -34.11 -21.85 -21.65
C GLU A 65 -33.23 -20.65 -21.27
N LYS A 66 -32.46 -20.09 -22.23
CA LYS A 66 -31.55 -18.94 -21.93
C LYS A 66 -32.30 -17.72 -21.42
N GLU A 67 -33.50 -17.50 -21.93
CA GLU A 67 -34.38 -16.40 -21.53
C GLU A 67 -34.75 -16.42 -20.04
N PHE A 68 -34.57 -17.58 -19.37
CA PHE A 68 -34.78 -17.71 -17.94
C PHE A 68 -33.82 -16.84 -17.11
N ILE A 69 -32.56 -16.69 -17.56
CA ILE A 69 -31.55 -15.87 -16.91
C ILE A 69 -31.66 -14.40 -17.35
N ASP A 70 -32.08 -14.14 -18.59
CA ASP A 70 -32.22 -12.81 -19.17
C ASP A 70 -33.52 -12.09 -18.73
N ALA A 71 -34.38 -12.76 -17.95
CA ALA A 71 -35.61 -12.15 -17.43
C ALA A 71 -35.23 -10.91 -16.56
N PRO A 72 -35.76 -9.71 -16.88
CA PRO A 72 -35.38 -8.50 -16.19
C PRO A 72 -35.72 -8.61 -14.70
N SER A 73 -34.71 -8.67 -13.86
CA SER A 73 -34.85 -8.51 -12.44
C SER A 73 -35.44 -7.12 -12.17
N ALA A 74 -36.67 -7.06 -11.68
CA ALA A 74 -37.43 -5.84 -11.45
C ALA A 74 -36.82 -4.91 -10.35
N SER A 75 -35.55 -5.03 -10.02
CA SER A 75 -34.90 -4.30 -8.95
C SER A 75 -33.56 -3.63 -9.29
N THR A 76 -33.15 -3.55 -10.59
CA THR A 76 -32.03 -2.68 -10.94
C THR A 76 -32.56 -1.37 -11.52
N ALA A 77 -32.63 -0.36 -10.63
CA ALA A 77 -32.89 1.00 -11.02
C ALA A 77 -31.90 1.47 -12.08
N LYS A 78 -32.46 2.01 -13.16
CA LYS A 78 -31.74 2.86 -14.11
C LYS A 78 -31.16 4.05 -13.36
N ASP A 79 -29.87 4.02 -13.05
CA ASP A 79 -29.04 5.20 -12.84
C ASP A 79 -27.57 4.79 -12.75
N SER A 80 -27.03 4.42 -13.91
CA SER A 80 -25.63 4.66 -14.25
C SER A 80 -25.50 4.64 -15.78
N ASP A 81 -25.19 5.79 -16.34
CA ASP A 81 -24.85 5.96 -17.74
C ASP A 81 -23.76 4.97 -18.16
N GLY A 82 -24.09 4.03 -19.05
CA GLY A 82 -23.14 3.37 -19.94
C GLY A 82 -22.71 1.94 -19.61
N ALA A 83 -23.34 1.22 -18.67
CA ALA A 83 -23.07 -0.23 -18.53
C ALA A 83 -24.19 -1.03 -19.22
N ASP A 84 -23.80 -1.74 -20.25
CA ASP A 84 -24.61 -2.75 -20.94
C ASP A 84 -25.07 -3.77 -19.87
N GLY A 85 -26.38 -3.96 -19.69
CA GLY A 85 -26.99 -4.76 -18.64
C GLY A 85 -26.82 -6.28 -18.81
N SER A 86 -25.62 -6.74 -19.09
CA SER A 86 -25.27 -8.15 -19.07
C SER A 86 -24.88 -8.52 -17.64
N SER A 87 -25.74 -9.29 -16.94
CA SER A 87 -25.34 -10.08 -15.77
C SER A 87 -23.97 -10.70 -16.08
N GLY A 88 -22.98 -10.55 -15.17
CA GLY A 88 -21.61 -11.04 -15.38
C GLY A 88 -21.49 -12.57 -15.52
N VAL A 89 -22.56 -13.23 -15.99
CA VAL A 89 -22.73 -14.67 -16.15
C VAL A 89 -23.15 -14.95 -17.60
N GLU A 90 -22.43 -15.84 -18.29
CA GLU A 90 -22.74 -16.30 -19.64
C GLU A 90 -23.44 -17.66 -19.58
N PRO A 91 -24.75 -17.75 -19.97
CA PRO A 91 -25.50 -18.99 -19.89
C PRO A 91 -25.21 -19.92 -21.09
N GLN A 92 -24.87 -21.19 -20.81
CA GLN A 92 -24.71 -22.25 -21.78
C GLN A 92 -25.73 -23.36 -21.54
N VAL A 93 -26.58 -23.64 -22.57
CA VAL A 93 -27.57 -24.72 -22.43
C VAL A 93 -26.90 -26.08 -22.67
N LEU A 94 -27.22 -27.05 -21.83
CA LEU A 94 -26.73 -28.42 -21.88
C LEU A 94 -27.90 -29.39 -21.92
N ASP A 95 -27.67 -30.55 -22.57
CA ASP A 95 -28.73 -31.53 -22.84
C ASP A 95 -29.01 -32.44 -21.62
N SER A 96 -28.01 -32.68 -20.77
CA SER A 96 -28.19 -33.57 -19.63
C SER A 96 -27.47 -33.10 -18.34
N ARG A 97 -27.99 -33.61 -17.21
CA ARG A 97 -27.35 -33.39 -15.88
C ARG A 97 -25.96 -34.00 -15.83
N ASP A 98 -25.74 -35.12 -16.51
CA ASP A 98 -24.45 -35.83 -16.48
C ASP A 98 -23.40 -35.04 -17.27
N ASP A 99 -23.77 -34.43 -18.40
CA ASP A 99 -22.90 -33.53 -19.17
C ASP A 99 -22.55 -32.28 -18.36
N ALA A 100 -23.55 -31.71 -17.68
CA ALA A 100 -23.32 -30.57 -16.80
C ALA A 100 -22.37 -30.89 -15.63
N SER A 101 -22.56 -32.06 -15.01
CA SER A 101 -21.67 -32.52 -13.94
C SER A 101 -20.25 -32.80 -14.42
N ALA A 102 -20.08 -33.31 -15.64
CA ALA A 102 -18.77 -33.51 -16.25
C ALA A 102 -18.09 -32.18 -16.57
N ALA A 103 -18.82 -31.24 -17.20
CA ALA A 103 -18.29 -29.93 -17.54
C ALA A 103 -17.86 -29.09 -16.33
N VAL A 104 -18.61 -29.16 -15.21
CA VAL A 104 -18.24 -28.51 -13.96
C VAL A 104 -17.03 -29.17 -13.31
N LYS A 105 -16.90 -30.52 -13.36
CA LYS A 105 -15.73 -31.24 -12.86
C LYS A 105 -14.46 -30.98 -13.67
N ASP A 106 -14.60 -30.82 -14.98
CA ASP A 106 -13.49 -30.55 -15.90
C ASP A 106 -13.15 -29.05 -15.96
N GLU A 107 -13.76 -28.24 -15.07
CA GLU A 107 -13.56 -26.77 -15.00
C GLU A 107 -13.87 -26.03 -16.31
N ALA A 108 -14.70 -26.63 -17.17
CA ALA A 108 -15.19 -25.99 -18.37
C ALA A 108 -16.37 -25.05 -18.11
N LEU A 109 -17.05 -25.22 -16.97
CA LEU A 109 -18.11 -24.37 -16.45
C LEU A 109 -17.88 -24.12 -14.97
N ASP A 110 -18.17 -22.91 -14.51
CA ASP A 110 -18.04 -22.54 -13.09
C ASP A 110 -19.14 -23.16 -12.22
N ALA A 111 -20.36 -23.27 -12.77
CA ALA A 111 -21.47 -23.98 -12.15
C ALA A 111 -22.53 -24.38 -13.19
N ALA A 112 -23.49 -25.20 -12.81
CA ALA A 112 -24.64 -25.57 -13.66
C ALA A 112 -25.94 -25.58 -12.86
N LEU A 113 -26.98 -24.92 -13.38
CA LEU A 113 -28.35 -24.90 -12.85
C LEU A 113 -29.19 -25.97 -13.56
N VAL A 114 -29.68 -26.92 -12.80
CA VAL A 114 -30.44 -28.07 -13.30
C VAL A 114 -31.86 -27.98 -12.77
N LYS A 115 -32.84 -28.06 -13.68
CA LYS A 115 -34.25 -28.17 -13.31
C LYS A 115 -34.57 -29.62 -12.93
N THR A 116 -35.13 -29.83 -11.73
CA THR A 116 -35.59 -31.14 -11.23
C THR A 116 -37.09 -31.14 -11.01
N ASP A 117 -37.67 -32.33 -10.80
CA ASP A 117 -39.11 -32.45 -10.52
C ASP A 117 -39.55 -31.76 -9.23
N SER A 118 -38.60 -31.48 -8.29
CA SER A 118 -38.86 -30.85 -7.01
C SER A 118 -38.38 -29.40 -6.91
N GLY A 119 -37.75 -28.83 -7.97
CA GLY A 119 -37.22 -27.48 -7.99
C GLY A 119 -35.98 -27.31 -8.83
N TYR A 120 -34.99 -26.59 -8.33
CA TYR A 120 -33.72 -26.31 -9.02
C TYR A 120 -32.56 -26.80 -8.17
N GLU A 121 -31.51 -27.33 -8.80
CA GLU A 121 -30.28 -27.78 -8.18
C GLU A 121 -29.10 -27.05 -8.83
N LEU A 122 -28.22 -26.42 -8.04
CA LEU A 122 -27.00 -25.80 -8.52
C LEU A 122 -25.82 -26.77 -8.30
N LEU A 123 -25.18 -27.19 -9.38
CA LEU A 123 -23.97 -28.00 -9.38
C LEU A 123 -22.76 -27.06 -9.40
N SER A 124 -21.81 -27.22 -8.46
CA SER A 124 -20.55 -26.48 -8.41
C SER A 124 -19.40 -27.38 -7.97
N ASN A 125 -18.19 -27.04 -8.36
CA ASN A 125 -16.98 -27.73 -7.90
C ASN A 125 -16.39 -26.94 -6.73
N GLY A 126 -16.97 -27.14 -5.52
CA GLY A 126 -16.66 -26.37 -4.32
C GLY A 126 -17.74 -25.33 -3.99
N ASP A 127 -17.36 -24.23 -3.28
CA ASP A 127 -18.30 -23.15 -3.00
C ASP A 127 -18.61 -22.37 -4.28
N PRO A 128 -19.89 -22.18 -4.64
CA PRO A 128 -20.28 -21.50 -5.87
C PRO A 128 -19.93 -20.00 -5.79
N ASP A 129 -19.56 -19.42 -6.94
CA ASP A 129 -19.33 -18.00 -7.06
C ASP A 129 -20.58 -17.21 -6.61
N PRO A 130 -20.42 -16.19 -5.73
CA PRO A 130 -21.52 -15.36 -5.26
C PRO A 130 -22.31 -14.69 -6.40
N ALA A 131 -21.66 -14.32 -7.51
CA ALA A 131 -22.32 -13.75 -8.69
C ALA A 131 -23.27 -14.76 -9.37
N ILE A 132 -22.83 -16.01 -9.53
CA ILE A 132 -23.63 -17.10 -10.06
C ILE A 132 -24.81 -17.41 -9.14
N LEU A 133 -24.53 -17.52 -7.84
CA LEU A 133 -25.56 -17.82 -6.83
C LEU A 133 -26.65 -16.75 -6.79
N ASN A 134 -26.26 -15.47 -6.82
CA ASN A 134 -27.18 -14.35 -6.84
C ASN A 134 -28.01 -14.31 -8.15
N THR A 135 -27.36 -14.51 -9.30
CA THR A 135 -28.03 -14.52 -10.59
C THR A 135 -29.02 -15.67 -10.70
N ALA A 136 -28.62 -16.89 -10.33
CA ALA A 136 -29.48 -18.06 -10.32
C ALA A 136 -30.69 -17.88 -9.38
N THR A 137 -30.46 -17.38 -8.17
CA THR A 137 -31.51 -17.16 -7.18
C THR A 137 -32.48 -16.07 -7.65
N ALA A 138 -31.99 -14.98 -8.23
CA ALA A 138 -32.83 -13.92 -8.79
C ALA A 138 -33.69 -14.44 -9.95
N ALA A 139 -33.12 -15.23 -10.87
CA ALA A 139 -33.84 -15.83 -11.98
C ALA A 139 -34.92 -16.82 -11.52
N ILE A 140 -34.61 -17.68 -10.55
CA ILE A 140 -35.58 -18.63 -9.95
C ILE A 140 -36.76 -17.85 -9.33
N ASN A 141 -36.48 -16.80 -8.55
CA ASN A 141 -37.51 -16.01 -7.89
C ASN A 141 -38.38 -15.24 -8.92
N ALA A 142 -37.77 -14.66 -9.95
CA ALA A 142 -38.48 -13.96 -11.01
C ALA A 142 -39.45 -14.90 -11.77
N ASN A 143 -38.98 -16.11 -12.10
CA ASN A 143 -39.83 -17.11 -12.79
C ASN A 143 -40.93 -17.65 -11.87
N ALA A 144 -40.66 -17.91 -10.60
CA ALA A 144 -41.68 -18.33 -9.66
C ALA A 144 -42.74 -17.23 -9.43
N GLN A 145 -42.35 -15.97 -9.48
CA GLN A 145 -43.27 -14.82 -9.41
C GLN A 145 -44.12 -14.71 -10.67
N ALA A 146 -43.51 -14.88 -11.84
CA ALA A 146 -44.21 -14.84 -13.11
C ALA A 146 -45.27 -15.97 -13.19
N GLU A 147 -44.93 -17.19 -12.78
CA GLU A 147 -45.87 -18.33 -12.72
C GLU A 147 -47.01 -18.08 -11.70
N ALA A 148 -46.71 -17.46 -10.58
CA ALA A 148 -47.72 -17.10 -9.57
C ALA A 148 -48.71 -16.04 -10.12
N LEU A 149 -48.21 -15.04 -10.86
CA LEU A 149 -49.03 -14.00 -11.48
C LEU A 149 -49.93 -14.55 -12.58
N ASP A 150 -49.42 -15.47 -13.40
CA ASP A 150 -50.20 -16.14 -14.43
C ASP A 150 -51.37 -16.94 -13.84
N LYS A 151 -51.13 -17.64 -12.71
CA LYS A 151 -52.19 -18.37 -11.97
C LYS A 151 -53.29 -17.45 -11.41
N VAL A 152 -52.97 -16.19 -11.14
CA VAL A 152 -53.90 -15.18 -10.63
C VAL A 152 -54.53 -14.37 -11.76
N GLY A 153 -54.03 -14.51 -12.99
CA GLY A 153 -54.55 -13.82 -14.18
C GLY A 153 -54.14 -12.34 -14.24
N VAL A 154 -53.02 -11.98 -13.62
CA VAL A 154 -52.45 -10.62 -13.65
C VAL A 154 -51.20 -10.65 -14.53
N SER A 155 -51.14 -9.76 -15.52
CA SER A 155 -49.94 -9.68 -16.36
C SER A 155 -48.73 -9.13 -15.57
N PRO A 156 -47.49 -9.59 -15.87
CA PRO A 156 -46.28 -9.06 -15.24
C PRO A 156 -46.16 -7.54 -15.42
N GLU A 157 -46.63 -6.97 -16.52
CA GLU A 157 -46.61 -5.54 -16.80
C GLU A 157 -47.59 -4.74 -15.91
N GLU A 158 -48.78 -5.28 -15.63
CA GLU A 158 -49.72 -4.67 -14.72
C GLU A 158 -49.26 -4.74 -13.28
N PHE A 159 -48.64 -5.84 -12.89
CA PHE A 159 -48.02 -6.00 -11.58
C PHE A 159 -46.85 -5.03 -11.37
N ALA A 160 -45.96 -4.90 -12.36
CA ALA A 160 -44.85 -3.95 -12.30
C ALA A 160 -45.29 -2.48 -12.17
N LYS A 161 -46.41 -2.10 -12.85
CA LYS A 161 -46.99 -0.76 -12.70
C LYS A 161 -47.68 -0.53 -11.37
N ALA A 162 -48.21 -1.60 -10.76
CA ALA A 162 -48.87 -1.53 -9.45
C ALA A 162 -47.89 -1.66 -8.27
N THR A 163 -46.67 -2.15 -8.51
CA THR A 163 -45.64 -2.30 -7.49
C THR A 163 -44.99 -0.94 -7.24
N PRO A 164 -45.12 -0.32 -6.04
CA PRO A 164 -44.43 0.92 -5.75
C PRO A 164 -42.93 0.72 -5.81
N SER A 165 -42.21 1.61 -6.53
CA SER A 165 -40.74 1.64 -6.53
C SER A 165 -40.28 2.10 -5.13
N VAL A 166 -39.89 1.16 -4.29
CA VAL A 166 -39.28 1.46 -3.01
C VAL A 166 -37.78 1.52 -3.26
N GLN A 167 -37.22 2.71 -3.29
CA GLN A 167 -35.78 2.87 -3.23
C GLN A 167 -35.35 2.67 -1.76
N LEU A 168 -34.46 1.71 -1.56
CA LEU A 168 -33.77 1.55 -0.30
C LEU A 168 -32.51 2.42 -0.35
N ASP A 169 -32.57 3.63 0.20
CA ASP A 169 -31.36 4.42 0.43
C ASP A 169 -30.58 3.75 1.55
N THR A 170 -29.52 3.04 1.18
CA THR A 170 -28.55 2.52 2.16
C THR A 170 -27.70 3.69 2.64
N VAL A 171 -28.08 4.26 3.78
CA VAL A 171 -27.18 5.16 4.52
C VAL A 171 -26.23 4.27 5.31
N ASN A 172 -24.98 4.20 4.90
CA ASN A 172 -23.95 3.56 5.69
C ASN A 172 -23.73 4.39 6.95
N VAL A 173 -24.29 3.94 8.08
CA VAL A 173 -24.18 4.61 9.40
C VAL A 173 -22.85 4.25 10.08
N LYS A 174 -22.17 3.24 9.59
CA LYS A 174 -20.80 2.94 9.93
C LYS A 174 -19.94 3.97 9.19
N GLN A 175 -19.26 4.80 9.95
CA GLN A 175 -18.28 5.75 9.41
C GLN A 175 -17.43 4.98 8.40
N ASP A 176 -17.35 5.48 7.15
CA ASP A 176 -16.71 4.80 6.04
C ASP A 176 -15.38 4.23 6.52
N ASP A 177 -15.24 2.90 6.52
CA ASP A 177 -13.95 2.31 6.84
C ASP A 177 -12.96 2.92 5.84
N ALA A 178 -11.97 3.68 6.33
CA ALA A 178 -11.01 4.40 5.50
C ALA A 178 -10.36 3.49 4.44
N MET A 179 -10.38 2.19 4.70
CA MET A 179 -9.88 1.16 3.80
C MET A 179 -10.83 0.90 2.61
N GLU A 180 -12.16 1.02 2.77
CA GLU A 180 -13.10 0.89 1.65
C GLU A 180 -13.03 2.11 0.72
N ALA A 181 -12.95 3.32 1.32
CA ALA A 181 -12.94 4.57 0.54
C ALA A 181 -11.57 4.85 -0.11
N ASN A 182 -10.46 4.56 0.58
CA ASN A 182 -9.10 4.98 0.20
C ASN A 182 -8.10 3.81 0.13
N GLY A 183 -8.57 2.57 0.00
CA GLY A 183 -7.74 1.35 0.02
C GLY A 183 -6.49 1.42 -0.86
N PRO A 184 -6.60 1.73 -2.16
CA PRO A 184 -5.44 1.83 -3.05
C PRO A 184 -4.41 2.87 -2.59
N GLN A 185 -4.87 4.04 -2.10
CA GLN A 185 -3.96 5.09 -1.59
C GLN A 185 -3.29 4.67 -0.28
N ILE A 186 -4.00 3.99 0.61
CA ILE A 186 -3.46 3.47 1.87
C ILE A 186 -2.38 2.43 1.59
N VAL A 187 -2.67 1.46 0.70
CA VAL A 187 -1.72 0.39 0.35
C VAL A 187 -0.46 0.96 -0.33
N THR A 188 -0.62 1.86 -1.30
CA THR A 188 0.51 2.50 -1.98
C THR A 188 1.36 3.34 -1.03
N THR A 189 0.72 4.11 -0.13
CA THR A 189 1.41 4.89 0.91
C THR A 189 2.16 3.98 1.86
N MET A 190 1.59 2.85 2.25
CA MET A 190 2.22 1.89 3.13
C MET A 190 3.49 1.27 2.53
N VAL A 191 3.45 0.89 1.24
CA VAL A 191 4.64 0.41 0.53
C VAL A 191 5.72 1.49 0.53
N GLY A 192 5.35 2.75 0.26
CA GLY A 192 6.28 3.89 0.31
C GLY A 192 6.88 4.12 1.71
N VAL A 193 6.07 4.01 2.77
CA VAL A 193 6.54 4.10 4.17
C VAL A 193 7.55 2.99 4.50
N MET A 194 7.27 1.76 4.08
CA MET A 194 8.19 0.63 4.29
C MET A 194 9.52 0.82 3.56
N LEU A 195 9.47 1.28 2.30
CA LEU A 195 10.67 1.60 1.53
C LEU A 195 11.47 2.73 2.20
N MET A 196 10.80 3.80 2.62
CA MET A 196 11.42 4.92 3.31
C MET A 196 12.13 4.46 4.60
N ALA A 197 11.46 3.66 5.43
CA ALA A 197 12.03 3.13 6.67
C ALA A 197 13.24 2.23 6.42
N TYR A 198 13.15 1.35 5.40
CA TYR A 198 14.27 0.52 4.98
C TYR A 198 15.51 1.35 4.62
N PHE A 199 15.31 2.45 3.86
CA PHE A 199 16.41 3.33 3.50
C PHE A 199 16.97 4.12 4.68
N ILE A 200 16.11 4.57 5.60
CA ILE A 200 16.59 5.19 6.85
C ILE A 200 17.51 4.21 7.59
N ILE A 201 17.08 2.95 7.76
CA ILE A 201 17.91 1.91 8.40
C ILE A 201 19.24 1.75 7.65
N LEU A 202 19.17 1.54 6.34
CA LEU A 202 20.34 1.28 5.51
C LEU A 202 21.38 2.42 5.59
N PHE A 203 20.94 3.67 5.40
CA PHE A 203 21.85 4.80 5.32
C PHE A 203 22.27 5.32 6.69
N ALA A 204 21.37 5.36 7.69
CA ALA A 204 21.71 5.81 9.03
C ALA A 204 22.68 4.83 9.73
N ALA A 205 22.46 3.51 9.60
CA ALA A 205 23.38 2.51 10.13
C ALA A 205 24.77 2.60 9.48
N ASN A 206 24.83 2.87 8.16
CA ASN A 206 26.10 3.11 7.46
C ASN A 206 26.84 4.34 8.00
N VAL A 207 26.13 5.42 8.39
CA VAL A 207 26.77 6.59 9.04
C VAL A 207 27.47 6.16 10.32
N GLY A 208 26.77 5.44 11.23
CA GLY A 208 27.33 4.94 12.47
C GLY A 208 28.54 4.01 12.27
N GLY A 209 28.40 3.04 11.34
CA GLY A 209 29.47 2.11 10.98
C GLY A 209 30.73 2.81 10.54
N ARG A 210 30.63 3.75 9.61
CA ARG A 210 31.77 4.51 9.07
C ARG A 210 32.43 5.41 10.10
N ILE A 211 31.67 5.98 11.04
CA ILE A 211 32.25 6.77 12.12
C ILE A 211 33.10 5.89 13.05
N THR A 212 32.61 4.69 13.40
CA THR A 212 33.35 3.75 14.24
C THR A 212 34.59 3.21 13.51
N GLU A 213 34.49 2.85 12.22
CA GLU A 213 35.63 2.40 11.41
C GLU A 213 36.72 3.47 11.32
N GLU A 214 36.34 4.70 11.07
CA GLU A 214 37.29 5.81 10.97
C GLU A 214 37.92 6.14 12.32
N LYS A 215 37.15 6.11 13.43
CA LYS A 215 37.68 6.31 14.78
C LYS A 215 38.70 5.24 15.16
N SER A 216 38.52 4.01 14.69
CA SER A 216 39.48 2.92 14.90
C SER A 216 40.75 3.06 14.04
N SER A 217 40.76 3.95 13.05
CA SER A 217 41.87 4.18 12.16
C SER A 217 42.66 5.45 12.55
N ARG A 218 44.00 5.39 12.43
CA ARG A 218 44.87 6.57 12.66
C ARG A 218 44.63 7.74 11.70
N VAL A 219 43.85 7.52 10.66
CA VAL A 219 43.51 8.55 9.64
C VAL A 219 42.67 9.67 10.24
N VAL A 220 41.83 9.36 11.23
CA VAL A 220 41.02 10.36 11.92
C VAL A 220 41.86 11.35 12.73
N GLU A 221 42.95 10.93 13.36
CA GLU A 221 43.84 11.83 14.08
C GLU A 221 44.43 12.93 13.18
N ILE A 222 44.74 12.57 11.90
CA ILE A 222 45.26 13.52 10.90
C ILE A 222 44.16 14.49 10.44
N ILE A 223 42.96 14.01 10.25
CA ILE A 223 41.81 14.82 9.80
C ILE A 223 41.38 15.80 10.92
N LEU A 224 41.28 15.31 12.15
CA LEU A 224 40.90 16.13 13.33
C LEU A 224 41.93 17.18 13.68
N ALA A 225 43.19 17.00 13.29
CA ALA A 225 44.20 18.05 13.39
C ALA A 225 43.96 19.27 12.49
N SER A 226 43.09 19.08 11.42
CA SER A 226 42.84 20.10 10.38
C SER A 226 41.41 20.60 10.34
N ALA A 227 40.45 19.85 10.88
CA ALA A 227 38.99 20.13 10.79
C ALA A 227 38.33 19.92 12.17
N ARG A 228 37.23 20.65 12.42
CA ARG A 228 36.44 20.44 13.63
C ARG A 228 35.67 19.11 13.51
N PRO A 229 35.63 18.28 14.59
CA PRO A 229 34.92 17.00 14.57
C PRO A 229 33.48 17.10 14.09
N MET A 230 32.79 18.17 14.49
CA MET A 230 31.37 18.41 14.12
C MET A 230 31.17 18.71 12.65
N ASP A 231 32.06 19.46 12.01
CA ASP A 231 31.98 19.74 10.58
C ASP A 231 32.13 18.44 9.77
N PHE A 232 32.94 17.53 10.27
CA PHE A 232 33.15 16.22 9.69
C PHE A 232 31.91 15.32 9.84
N LEU A 233 31.32 15.23 11.05
CA LEU A 233 30.09 14.49 11.30
C LEU A 233 28.90 15.03 10.50
N ALA A 234 28.74 16.36 10.49
CA ALA A 234 27.70 17.01 9.72
C ALA A 234 27.83 16.72 8.21
N GLY A 235 29.05 16.76 7.69
CA GLY A 235 29.31 16.42 6.29
C GLY A 235 28.93 14.97 5.95
N LYS A 236 29.20 14.03 6.85
CA LYS A 236 28.81 12.62 6.67
C LYS A 236 27.29 12.43 6.67
N ILE A 237 26.60 13.00 7.66
CA ILE A 237 25.14 12.89 7.75
C ILE A 237 24.50 13.54 6.51
N ILE A 238 24.93 14.73 6.11
CA ILE A 238 24.40 15.45 4.94
C ILE A 238 24.69 14.66 3.66
N GLY A 239 25.91 14.16 3.48
CA GLY A 239 26.29 13.37 2.30
C GLY A 239 25.45 12.08 2.16
N SER A 240 25.31 11.34 3.25
CA SER A 240 24.48 10.13 3.29
C SER A 240 22.99 10.44 3.09
N THR A 241 22.50 11.56 3.65
CA THR A 241 21.10 12.01 3.48
C THR A 241 20.83 12.36 2.00
N ILE A 242 21.71 13.11 1.35
CA ILE A 242 21.53 13.49 -0.08
C ILE A 242 21.56 12.25 -0.96
N PHE A 243 22.51 11.35 -0.75
CA PHE A 243 22.60 10.11 -1.53
C PHE A 243 21.38 9.21 -1.30
N GLY A 244 20.96 9.05 -0.04
CA GLY A 244 19.75 8.32 0.34
C GLY A 244 18.48 8.93 -0.24
N LEU A 245 18.37 10.27 -0.23
CA LEU A 245 17.23 10.99 -0.82
C LEU A 245 17.10 10.71 -2.33
N ILE A 246 18.22 10.75 -3.05
CA ILE A 246 18.26 10.43 -4.47
C ILE A 246 17.83 8.97 -4.70
N GLY A 247 18.39 8.03 -3.92
CA GLY A 247 18.03 6.62 -4.00
C GLY A 247 16.56 6.35 -3.72
N THR A 248 16.02 6.99 -2.67
CA THR A 248 14.60 6.91 -2.29
C THR A 248 13.72 7.52 -3.39
N ALA A 249 14.07 8.69 -3.92
CA ALA A 249 13.32 9.34 -5.01
C ALA A 249 13.27 8.48 -6.28
N VAL A 250 14.40 7.86 -6.65
CA VAL A 250 14.47 6.96 -7.81
C VAL A 250 13.57 5.75 -7.61
N LEU A 251 13.61 5.11 -6.43
CA LEU A 251 12.81 3.91 -6.18
C LEU A 251 11.31 4.22 -5.99
N LEU A 252 10.95 5.31 -5.34
CA LEU A 252 9.56 5.77 -5.30
C LEU A 252 9.06 6.09 -6.72
N GLY A 253 9.91 6.71 -7.56
CA GLY A 253 9.58 6.95 -8.98
C GLY A 253 9.37 5.65 -9.77
N ILE A 254 10.26 4.67 -9.61
CA ILE A 254 10.11 3.34 -10.24
C ILE A 254 8.83 2.66 -9.75
N GLY A 255 8.55 2.72 -8.44
CA GLY A 255 7.33 2.15 -7.85
C GLY A 255 6.06 2.81 -8.39
N THR A 256 6.04 4.14 -8.44
CA THR A 256 4.91 4.90 -9.01
C THR A 256 4.65 4.53 -10.47
N VAL A 257 5.71 4.52 -11.30
CA VAL A 257 5.58 4.11 -12.72
C VAL A 257 5.14 2.65 -12.83
N GLY A 258 5.69 1.76 -12.00
CA GLY A 258 5.29 0.36 -11.95
C GLY A 258 3.81 0.18 -11.62
N LEU A 259 3.30 0.91 -10.63
CA LEU A 259 1.87 0.89 -10.25
C LEU A 259 0.97 1.44 -11.38
N MET A 260 1.37 2.52 -12.05
CA MET A 260 0.61 3.06 -13.18
C MET A 260 0.53 2.08 -14.37
N VAL A 261 1.65 1.40 -14.66
CA VAL A 261 1.71 0.46 -15.79
C VAL A 261 1.01 -0.88 -15.47
N SER A 262 0.97 -1.26 -14.19
CA SER A 262 0.35 -2.51 -13.75
C SER A 262 -1.18 -2.53 -13.81
N GLY A 263 -1.83 -1.35 -13.90
CA GLY A 263 -3.29 -1.25 -13.84
C GLY A 263 -3.89 -1.42 -12.45
N LEU A 264 -3.08 -1.69 -11.41
CA LEU A 264 -3.54 -1.93 -10.03
C LEU A 264 -4.26 -0.73 -9.39
N LEU A 265 -4.07 0.47 -9.94
CA LEU A 265 -4.74 1.68 -9.46
C LEU A 265 -6.16 1.82 -10.04
N GLY A 266 -6.52 1.06 -11.09
CA GLY A 266 -7.78 1.25 -11.81
C GLY A 266 -7.95 2.71 -12.24
N ASP A 267 -9.13 3.27 -11.96
CA ASP A 267 -9.46 4.69 -12.22
C ASP A 267 -9.02 5.65 -11.10
N ALA A 268 -8.34 5.15 -10.04
CA ALA A 268 -7.88 5.98 -8.94
C ALA A 268 -6.74 6.90 -9.39
N GLU A 269 -6.91 8.21 -9.17
CA GLU A 269 -5.85 9.18 -9.43
C GLU A 269 -4.70 9.01 -8.43
N PHE A 270 -3.47 8.96 -8.95
CA PHE A 270 -2.28 8.87 -8.12
C PHE A 270 -1.96 10.23 -7.49
N ASP A 271 -1.96 10.29 -6.16
CA ASP A 271 -1.62 11.53 -5.42
C ASP A 271 -0.10 11.71 -5.29
N TYR A 272 0.48 12.54 -6.18
CA TYR A 272 1.90 12.89 -6.15
C TYR A 272 2.32 13.63 -4.88
N SER A 273 1.37 14.23 -4.14
CA SER A 273 1.67 14.93 -2.88
C SER A 273 2.21 13.97 -1.82
N VAL A 274 1.73 12.73 -1.81
CA VAL A 274 2.19 11.67 -0.90
C VAL A 274 3.66 11.34 -1.15
N VAL A 275 4.10 11.25 -2.42
CA VAL A 275 5.51 11.01 -2.76
C VAL A 275 6.39 12.15 -2.28
N ALA A 276 5.96 13.39 -2.49
CA ALA A 276 6.70 14.57 -2.02
C ALA A 276 6.82 14.58 -0.49
N LEU A 277 5.72 14.27 0.21
CA LEU A 277 5.72 14.15 1.68
C LEU A 277 6.64 13.04 2.17
N MET A 278 6.70 11.90 1.49
CA MET A 278 7.62 10.80 1.84
C MET A 278 9.09 11.20 1.67
N LEU A 279 9.42 11.98 0.66
CA LEU A 279 10.78 12.49 0.48
C LEU A 279 11.16 13.49 1.60
N VAL A 280 10.21 14.33 2.03
CA VAL A 280 10.41 15.24 3.18
C VAL A 280 10.53 14.44 4.47
N ALA A 281 9.67 13.45 4.70
CA ALA A 281 9.74 12.55 5.85
C ALA A 281 11.06 11.78 5.90
N PHE A 282 11.52 11.26 4.76
CA PHE A 282 12.83 10.63 4.63
C PHE A 282 13.96 11.58 5.04
N PHE A 283 13.93 12.81 4.52
CA PHE A 283 14.96 13.81 4.82
C PHE A 283 15.04 14.09 6.34
N ILE A 284 13.90 14.35 6.97
CA ILE A 284 13.82 14.60 8.42
C ILE A 284 14.23 13.33 9.20
N GLY A 285 13.73 12.17 8.83
CA GLY A 285 14.04 10.89 9.45
C GLY A 285 15.52 10.52 9.35
N MET A 286 16.13 10.79 8.18
CA MET A 286 17.55 10.55 7.98
C MET A 286 18.42 11.47 8.85
N LEU A 287 18.04 12.75 9.02
CA LEU A 287 18.72 13.66 9.94
C LEU A 287 18.55 13.22 11.40
N PHE A 288 17.35 12.81 11.79
CA PHE A 288 17.05 12.34 13.14
C PHE A 288 17.83 11.06 13.47
N PHE A 289 17.61 10.00 12.72
CA PHE A 289 18.23 8.70 12.97
C PHE A 289 19.71 8.69 12.62
N GLY A 290 20.13 9.41 11.58
CA GLY A 290 21.52 9.58 11.22
C GLY A 290 22.34 10.24 12.34
N SER A 291 21.76 11.22 13.04
CA SER A 291 22.42 11.83 14.22
C SER A 291 22.50 10.86 15.40
N LEU A 292 21.45 10.07 15.67
CA LEU A 292 21.48 9.04 16.71
C LEU A 292 22.53 7.95 16.43
N TYR A 293 22.58 7.46 15.18
CA TYR A 293 23.60 6.49 14.76
C TYR A 293 25.02 7.07 14.79
N ALA A 294 25.14 8.35 14.44
CA ALA A 294 26.43 9.05 14.54
C ALA A 294 26.89 9.15 16.01
N GLY A 295 25.98 9.53 16.92
CA GLY A 295 26.24 9.54 18.35
C GLY A 295 26.61 8.14 18.87
N ALA A 296 25.83 7.12 18.53
CA ALA A 296 26.13 5.73 18.89
C ALA A 296 27.52 5.28 18.39
N GLY A 297 27.85 5.62 17.13
CA GLY A 297 29.16 5.33 16.55
C GLY A 297 30.32 6.07 17.20
N SER A 298 30.06 7.27 17.73
CA SER A 298 31.09 8.04 18.46
C SER A 298 31.42 7.48 19.84
N LEU A 299 30.46 6.80 20.50
CA LEU A 299 30.61 6.22 21.81
C LEU A 299 31.45 4.93 21.83
N VAL A 300 31.47 4.17 20.73
CA VAL A 300 32.16 2.89 20.66
C VAL A 300 33.51 2.99 19.94
N SER A 301 34.44 2.11 20.31
CA SER A 301 35.78 2.07 19.72
C SER A 301 35.98 0.87 18.80
N ARG A 302 35.07 -0.11 18.85
CA ARG A 302 35.14 -1.33 18.02
C ARG A 302 33.83 -1.50 17.26
N THR A 303 33.93 -1.95 16.03
CA THR A 303 32.76 -2.23 15.18
C THR A 303 31.86 -3.33 15.74
N GLU A 304 32.43 -4.26 16.51
CA GLU A 304 31.69 -5.35 17.18
C GLU A 304 30.73 -4.83 18.25
N ASP A 305 31.15 -3.78 19.01
CA ASP A 305 30.34 -3.17 20.06
C ASP A 305 29.22 -2.27 19.51
N LEU A 306 29.34 -1.87 18.22
CA LEU A 306 28.39 -0.97 17.59
C LEU A 306 26.98 -1.58 17.50
N GLN A 307 26.88 -2.90 17.25
CA GLN A 307 25.59 -3.57 17.14
C GLN A 307 24.77 -3.51 18.43
N SER A 308 25.42 -3.63 19.59
CA SER A 308 24.72 -3.53 20.87
C SER A 308 24.20 -2.11 21.14
N THR A 309 24.94 -1.09 20.71
CA THR A 309 24.58 0.32 20.88
C THR A 309 23.50 0.76 19.89
N GLN A 310 23.45 0.15 18.70
CA GLN A 310 22.45 0.45 17.67
C GLN A 310 21.10 -0.24 17.93
N GLY A 311 21.05 -1.28 18.76
CA GLY A 311 19.84 -2.05 19.03
C GLY A 311 18.62 -1.20 19.41
N PRO A 312 18.72 -0.30 20.40
CA PRO A 312 17.61 0.58 20.77
C PRO A 312 17.15 1.51 19.65
N ILE A 313 18.08 2.02 18.82
CA ILE A 313 17.74 2.87 17.66
C ILE A 313 16.95 2.07 16.64
N LEU A 314 17.38 0.85 16.37
CA LEU A 314 16.69 -0.05 15.45
C LEU A 314 15.27 -0.37 15.93
N LEU A 315 15.08 -0.66 17.23
CA LEU A 315 13.76 -0.87 17.83
C LEU A 315 12.85 0.35 17.64
N PHE A 316 13.41 1.57 17.76
CA PHE A 316 12.65 2.80 17.50
C PHE A 316 12.20 2.93 16.04
N ILE A 317 13.08 2.62 15.08
CA ILE A 317 12.76 2.64 13.66
C ILE A 317 11.71 1.56 13.36
N MET A 318 11.86 0.36 13.92
CA MET A 318 10.87 -0.71 13.77
C MET A 318 9.51 -0.29 14.32
N GLY A 319 9.46 0.28 15.53
CA GLY A 319 8.23 0.81 16.11
C GLY A 319 7.56 1.86 15.21
N MET A 320 8.34 2.81 14.68
CA MET A 320 7.86 3.81 13.74
C MET A 320 7.30 3.19 12.45
N THR A 321 7.98 2.15 11.92
CA THR A 321 7.59 1.49 10.66
C THR A 321 6.34 0.64 10.83
N TYR A 322 6.24 -0.09 11.93
CA TYR A 322 5.13 -1.01 12.17
C TYR A 322 3.88 -0.33 12.76
N ALA A 323 4.01 0.87 13.35
CA ALA A 323 2.87 1.60 13.90
C ALA A 323 1.71 1.76 12.89
N PRO A 324 1.93 2.27 11.66
CA PRO A 324 0.84 2.38 10.68
C PRO A 324 0.34 1.02 10.18
N LEU A 325 1.20 -0.03 10.15
CA LEU A 325 0.80 -1.38 9.76
C LEU A 325 -0.22 -1.97 10.74
N PHE A 326 0.02 -1.83 12.04
CA PHE A 326 -0.94 -2.27 13.06
C PHE A 326 -2.17 -1.38 13.14
N GLY A 327 -2.06 -0.12 12.72
CA GLY A 327 -3.15 0.84 12.71
C GLY A 327 -4.05 0.78 11.47
N ILE A 328 -3.67 0.01 10.43
CA ILE A 328 -4.36 0.03 9.12
C ILE A 328 -5.85 -0.29 9.22
N SER A 329 -6.23 -1.21 10.11
CA SER A 329 -7.63 -1.58 10.34
C SER A 329 -8.43 -0.55 11.16
N ASN A 330 -7.76 0.46 11.75
CA ASN A 330 -8.41 1.47 12.59
C ASN A 330 -7.59 2.77 12.62
N MET A 331 -7.48 3.41 11.45
CA MET A 331 -6.73 4.68 11.30
C MET A 331 -7.38 5.84 12.06
N GLU A 332 -8.66 5.75 12.35
CA GLU A 332 -9.40 6.76 13.12
C GLU A 332 -9.16 6.67 14.63
N SER A 333 -8.49 5.62 15.11
CA SER A 333 -8.22 5.45 16.53
C SER A 333 -7.43 6.63 17.11
N THR A 334 -7.76 7.00 18.35
CA THR A 334 -7.03 8.04 19.09
C THR A 334 -5.52 7.79 19.10
N LEU A 335 -5.09 6.51 19.12
CA LEU A 335 -3.68 6.14 19.07
C LEU A 335 -3.03 6.59 17.76
N MET A 336 -3.64 6.30 16.61
CA MET A 336 -3.11 6.68 15.29
C MET A 336 -3.11 8.20 15.12
N GLN A 337 -4.15 8.88 15.58
CA GLN A 337 -4.21 10.34 15.57
C GLN A 337 -3.08 10.95 16.41
N VAL A 338 -2.83 10.45 17.62
CA VAL A 338 -1.75 10.94 18.49
C VAL A 338 -0.37 10.64 17.88
N LEU A 339 -0.15 9.41 17.40
CA LEU A 339 1.13 9.02 16.78
C LEU A 339 1.44 9.84 15.52
N GLY A 340 0.42 10.31 14.80
CA GLY A 340 0.59 11.24 13.68
C GLY A 340 1.20 12.59 14.08
N TRP A 341 1.24 12.94 15.37
CA TRP A 341 1.85 14.17 15.89
C TRP A 341 3.15 13.94 16.66
N VAL A 342 3.45 12.71 17.08
CA VAL A 342 4.59 12.40 17.95
C VAL A 342 5.81 11.98 17.13
N PRO A 343 6.90 12.78 17.09
CA PRO A 343 8.14 12.36 16.45
C PRO A 343 8.81 11.18 17.20
N PRO A 344 9.45 10.23 16.50
CA PRO A 344 9.57 10.13 15.04
C PRO A 344 8.42 9.40 14.35
N PHE A 345 7.42 8.86 15.09
CA PHE A 345 6.29 8.10 14.54
C PHE A 345 5.50 8.90 13.50
N SER A 346 5.39 10.21 13.69
CA SER A 346 4.70 11.09 12.76
C SER A 346 5.25 11.05 11.33
N LEU A 347 6.52 10.69 11.13
CA LEU A 347 7.11 10.60 9.79
C LEU A 347 6.50 9.47 8.94
N THR A 348 5.91 8.46 9.57
CA THR A 348 5.26 7.33 8.90
C THR A 348 3.74 7.36 9.04
N VAL A 349 3.25 7.72 10.23
CA VAL A 349 1.81 7.70 10.56
C VAL A 349 1.08 8.89 9.94
N ALA A 350 1.68 10.09 9.88
CA ALA A 350 0.99 11.25 9.31
C ALA A 350 0.71 11.12 7.80
N PRO A 351 1.64 10.64 6.93
CA PRO A 351 1.33 10.32 5.54
C PRO A 351 0.23 9.26 5.39
N MET A 352 0.22 8.25 6.27
CA MET A 352 -0.83 7.22 6.27
C MET A 352 -2.19 7.78 6.66
N ASN A 353 -2.24 8.65 7.69
CA ASN A 353 -3.45 9.34 8.10
C ASN A 353 -3.96 10.30 7.00
N LEU A 354 -3.06 10.91 6.20
CA LEU A 354 -3.45 11.68 5.03
C LEU A 354 -4.10 10.79 3.96
N ALA A 355 -3.47 9.67 3.64
CA ALA A 355 -4.00 8.70 2.68
C ALA A 355 -5.34 8.10 3.13
N ALA A 356 -5.53 7.92 4.43
CA ALA A 356 -6.79 7.47 5.03
C ALA A 356 -7.85 8.59 5.15
N GLY A 357 -7.52 9.85 4.82
CA GLY A 357 -8.43 10.99 4.95
C GLY A 357 -8.63 11.50 6.39
N THR A 358 -7.93 10.94 7.38
CA THR A 358 -8.06 11.32 8.81
C THR A 358 -7.23 12.54 9.20
N MET A 359 -6.22 12.92 8.39
CA MET A 359 -5.46 14.16 8.53
C MET A 359 -5.44 14.96 7.24
N SER A 360 -5.51 16.28 7.34
CA SER A 360 -5.37 17.19 6.19
C SER A 360 -3.88 17.47 5.91
N LEU A 361 -3.55 17.85 4.67
CA LEU A 361 -2.19 18.22 4.27
C LEU A 361 -1.53 19.29 5.17
N PRO A 362 -2.22 20.39 5.59
CA PRO A 362 -1.64 21.34 6.53
C PRO A 362 -1.28 20.74 7.89
N GLN A 363 -2.07 19.79 8.39
CA GLN A 363 -1.80 19.09 9.65
C GLN A 363 -0.55 18.21 9.53
N VAL A 364 -0.37 17.50 8.40
CA VAL A 364 0.84 16.71 8.14
C VAL A 364 2.07 17.61 8.07
N LEU A 365 2.00 18.74 7.39
CA LEU A 365 3.10 19.71 7.32
C LEU A 365 3.46 20.28 8.70
N LEU A 366 2.45 20.57 9.54
CA LEU A 366 2.67 21.02 10.91
C LEU A 366 3.33 19.92 11.76
N SER A 367 2.90 18.67 11.61
CA SER A 367 3.51 17.52 12.27
C SER A 367 4.99 17.36 11.86
N PHE A 368 5.31 17.52 10.58
CA PHE A 368 6.70 17.49 10.08
C PHE A 368 7.54 18.67 10.59
N LEU A 369 6.92 19.84 10.76
CA LEU A 369 7.59 20.97 11.42
C LEU A 369 7.97 20.62 12.88
N ILE A 370 7.05 20.02 13.64
CA ILE A 370 7.31 19.54 15.00
C ILE A 370 8.46 18.49 14.98
N ALA A 371 8.41 17.54 14.04
CA ALA A 371 9.47 16.55 13.89
C ALA A 371 10.82 17.18 13.57
N THR A 372 10.85 18.23 12.74
CA THR A 372 12.06 18.98 12.43
C THR A 372 12.62 19.68 13.67
N VAL A 373 11.78 20.33 14.47
CA VAL A 373 12.20 20.98 15.71
C VAL A 373 12.79 19.96 16.69
N VAL A 374 12.13 18.81 16.86
CA VAL A 374 12.66 17.72 17.73
C VAL A 374 13.97 17.18 17.18
N THR A 375 14.11 17.02 15.87
CA THR A 375 15.36 16.60 15.22
C THR A 375 16.51 17.58 15.54
N VAL A 376 16.25 18.89 15.40
CA VAL A 376 17.25 19.91 15.74
C VAL A 376 17.63 19.86 17.23
N LEU A 377 16.65 19.68 18.12
CA LEU A 377 16.92 19.53 19.55
C LEU A 377 17.79 18.30 19.84
N VAL A 378 17.51 17.16 19.22
CA VAL A 378 18.33 15.94 19.36
C VAL A 378 19.77 16.17 18.88
N ILE A 379 19.92 16.80 17.71
CA ILE A 379 21.26 17.16 17.20
C ILE A 379 21.99 18.09 18.18
N CYS A 380 21.31 19.11 18.71
CA CYS A 380 21.90 20.04 19.67
C CYS A 380 22.28 19.33 20.96
N LEU A 381 21.45 18.41 21.48
CA LEU A 381 21.76 17.63 22.69
C LEU A 381 22.99 16.75 22.50
N LEU A 382 23.07 16.05 21.34
CA LEU A 382 24.25 15.25 21.01
C LEU A 382 25.52 16.09 20.87
N TYR A 383 25.37 17.33 20.40
CA TYR A 383 26.48 18.30 20.30
C TYR A 383 27.00 18.80 21.67
N THR A 384 26.11 19.00 22.66
CA THR A 384 26.45 19.54 23.95
C THR A 384 26.93 18.48 24.95
N SER A 385 26.76 17.18 24.66
CA SER A 385 27.17 16.07 25.50
C SER A 385 28.62 15.63 25.28
N ASP A 386 29.28 16.15 24.25
CA ASP A 386 30.73 16.00 23.96
C ASP A 386 31.50 17.24 24.45
#